data_e13a9c530d832309ae4b53374a674e45
#
_entry.id   e13a9c530d832309ae4b53374a674e45
#
_cell.length_a   1.000
_cell.length_b   1.000
_cell.length_c   1.000
_cell.angle_alpha   90.00
_cell.angle_beta   90.00
_cell.angle_gamma   90.00
#
_symmetry.space_group_name_H-M   'P 1'
#
loop_
_entity.id
_entity.type
_entity.pdbx_description
1 polymer ?
#
loop_
_entity_poly.entity_id
_entity_poly.type
_entity_poly.pdbx_seq_one_letter_code
_entity_poly.pdbx_strand_id
1 'polypeptide(L)'
;MAVVKADGYGHGAVTVATAALRGGASSLGVATLQEGLELRDAGIEAPVLILSALPNSEDLRHCLERRLMPTLSSLDEANTAAAVAAGRGTERFPVQLKLDTGMARLGGEWQEGAQLVQSIRALPQLDLVGLYSHLACADEPEDQFTHVQLQRFGSVIEALPDGGRGLC
;
A
#
# COMPACT_ATOMS: atom_id res chain seq x y z
N MET A 1 11.15 1.78 -1.75
CA MET A 1 10.53 0.44 -1.51
C MET A 1 11.10 -0.57 -2.50
N ALA A 2 11.44 -1.78 -2.04
CA ALA A 2 11.80 -2.91 -2.91
C ALA A 2 10.65 -3.92 -2.95
N VAL A 3 10.22 -4.33 -4.16
CA VAL A 3 9.15 -5.33 -4.33
C VAL A 3 9.78 -6.71 -4.44
N VAL A 4 9.42 -7.59 -3.49
CA VAL A 4 10.01 -8.92 -3.32
C VAL A 4 8.97 -10.05 -3.37
N LYS A 5 7.82 -9.79 -4.00
CA LYS A 5 6.74 -10.76 -4.21
C LYS A 5 7.17 -11.96 -5.05
N ALA A 6 6.34 -13.00 -5.09
CA ALA A 6 6.57 -14.24 -5.85
C ALA A 6 7.95 -14.84 -5.53
N ASP A 7 8.21 -15.04 -4.22
CA ASP A 7 9.48 -15.54 -3.70
C ASP A 7 10.70 -14.75 -4.21
N GLY A 8 10.64 -13.40 -4.13
CA GLY A 8 11.69 -12.53 -4.67
C GLY A 8 11.86 -12.71 -6.18
N TYR A 9 10.76 -12.88 -6.92
CA TYR A 9 10.76 -13.25 -8.34
C TYR A 9 11.54 -14.55 -8.63
N GLY A 10 11.42 -15.52 -7.72
CA GLY A 10 12.09 -16.83 -7.83
C GLY A 10 13.53 -16.86 -7.31
N HIS A 11 14.01 -15.78 -6.66
CA HIS A 11 15.36 -15.70 -6.13
C HIS A 11 15.43 -15.92 -4.62
N GLY A 12 14.31 -16.24 -3.97
CA GLY A 12 14.18 -16.37 -2.53
C GLY A 12 13.82 -15.05 -1.84
N ALA A 13 12.58 -14.94 -1.35
CA ALA A 13 12.02 -13.69 -0.82
C ALA A 13 12.89 -13.10 0.31
N VAL A 14 13.30 -13.92 1.28
CA VAL A 14 14.12 -13.49 2.43
C VAL A 14 15.52 -13.04 1.98
N THR A 15 16.12 -13.75 1.03
CA THR A 15 17.45 -13.41 0.50
C THR A 15 17.42 -12.07 -0.22
N VAL A 16 16.45 -11.88 -1.13
CA VAL A 16 16.30 -10.63 -1.89
C VAL A 16 15.92 -9.48 -0.97
N ALA A 17 14.99 -9.68 -0.03
CA ALA A 17 14.61 -8.67 0.94
C ALA A 17 15.81 -8.19 1.78
N THR A 18 16.60 -9.13 2.29
CA THR A 18 17.82 -8.81 3.07
C THR A 18 18.84 -8.02 2.24
N ALA A 19 19.07 -8.46 0.99
CA ALA A 19 19.99 -7.77 0.09
C ALA A 19 19.48 -6.34 -0.27
N ALA A 20 18.19 -6.19 -0.55
CA ALA A 20 17.59 -4.90 -0.85
C ALA A 20 17.69 -3.92 0.32
N LEU A 21 17.42 -4.37 1.55
CA LEU A 21 17.53 -3.56 2.77
C LEU A 21 18.99 -3.13 3.01
N ARG A 22 19.95 -4.04 2.84
CA ARG A 22 21.40 -3.71 2.90
C ARG A 22 21.80 -2.72 1.80
N GLY A 23 21.15 -2.78 0.64
CA GLY A 23 21.36 -1.86 -0.47
C GLY A 23 20.66 -0.50 -0.30
N GLY A 24 19.98 -0.26 0.84
CA GLY A 24 19.37 1.03 1.16
C GLY A 24 17.86 1.12 0.90
N ALA A 25 17.18 0.02 0.58
CA ALA A 25 15.72 0.03 0.58
C ALA A 25 15.19 0.29 2.00
N SER A 26 14.25 1.21 2.14
CA SER A 26 13.64 1.57 3.44
C SER A 26 12.38 0.76 3.77
N SER A 27 11.80 0.09 2.79
CA SER A 27 10.58 -0.71 2.91
C SER A 27 10.51 -1.79 1.84
N LEU A 28 9.64 -2.76 2.05
CA LEU A 28 9.42 -3.89 1.14
C LEU A 28 7.95 -3.91 0.68
N GLY A 29 7.70 -4.50 -0.49
CA GLY A 29 6.37 -4.77 -1.00
C GLY A 29 6.23 -6.24 -1.41
N VAL A 30 5.14 -6.88 -0.98
CA VAL A 30 4.81 -8.26 -1.33
C VAL A 30 3.40 -8.33 -1.91
N ALA A 31 3.07 -9.41 -2.62
CA ALA A 31 1.74 -9.52 -3.22
C ALA A 31 0.69 -9.93 -2.19
N THR A 32 0.99 -10.87 -1.31
CA THR A 32 0.01 -11.53 -0.43
C THR A 32 0.36 -11.39 1.05
N LEU A 33 -0.63 -11.58 1.92
CA LEU A 33 -0.44 -11.66 3.36
C LEU A 33 0.58 -12.76 3.71
N GLN A 34 0.47 -13.93 3.08
CA GLN A 34 1.36 -15.07 3.36
C GLN A 34 2.83 -14.74 3.11
N GLU A 35 3.13 -14.07 2.00
CA GLU A 35 4.50 -13.59 1.71
C GLU A 35 5.00 -12.59 2.78
N GLY A 36 4.11 -11.72 3.26
CA GLY A 36 4.45 -10.79 4.34
C GLY A 36 4.74 -11.51 5.67
N LEU A 37 3.95 -12.53 5.99
CA LEU A 37 4.17 -13.35 7.19
C LEU A 37 5.50 -14.10 7.11
N GLU A 38 5.85 -14.66 5.96
CA GLU A 38 7.15 -15.32 5.73
C GLU A 38 8.32 -14.37 6.01
N LEU A 39 8.26 -13.14 5.55
CA LEU A 39 9.31 -12.15 5.86
C LEU A 39 9.39 -11.86 7.36
N ARG A 40 8.26 -11.76 8.06
CA ARG A 40 8.23 -11.56 9.52
C ARG A 40 8.78 -12.76 10.28
N ASP A 41 8.45 -13.99 9.86
CA ASP A 41 8.97 -15.22 10.47
C ASP A 41 10.48 -15.36 10.27
N ALA A 42 11.02 -14.79 9.21
CA ALA A 42 12.47 -14.69 8.96
C ALA A 42 13.14 -13.53 9.73
N GLY A 43 12.42 -12.79 10.59
CA GLY A 43 12.99 -11.72 11.42
C GLY A 43 13.18 -10.38 10.70
N ILE A 44 12.58 -10.17 9.54
CA ILE A 44 12.62 -8.88 8.85
C ILE A 44 11.66 -7.92 9.54
N GLU A 45 12.19 -6.82 10.10
CA GLU A 45 11.44 -5.80 10.84
C GLU A 45 11.07 -4.56 10.00
N ALA A 46 11.72 -4.37 8.85
CA ALA A 46 11.44 -3.25 7.96
C ALA A 46 9.94 -3.17 7.58
N PRO A 47 9.39 -1.98 7.28
CA PRO A 47 8.01 -1.84 6.83
C PRO A 47 7.73 -2.72 5.60
N VAL A 48 6.62 -3.49 5.63
CA VAL A 48 6.19 -4.38 4.53
C VAL A 48 4.77 -4.02 4.12
N LEU A 49 4.59 -3.68 2.85
CA LEU A 49 3.30 -3.40 2.24
C LEU A 49 2.75 -4.66 1.55
N ILE A 50 1.50 -5.00 1.85
CA ILE A 50 0.72 -6.01 1.11
C ILE A 50 0.04 -5.33 -0.07
N LEU A 51 0.42 -5.68 -1.29
CA LEU A 51 -0.03 -5.02 -2.52
C LEU A 51 -1.40 -5.49 -3.02
N SER A 52 -1.88 -6.67 -2.58
CA SER A 52 -3.22 -7.16 -2.91
C SER A 52 -4.29 -6.62 -1.96
N ALA A 53 -5.55 -6.67 -2.40
CA ALA A 53 -6.67 -6.47 -1.50
C ALA A 53 -6.73 -7.59 -0.45
N LEU A 54 -7.16 -7.22 0.77
CA LEU A 54 -7.41 -8.16 1.86
C LEU A 54 -8.92 -8.24 2.06
N PRO A 55 -9.55 -9.38 1.70
CA PRO A 55 -11.01 -9.46 1.57
C PRO A 55 -11.76 -9.55 2.89
N ASN A 56 -11.06 -9.75 4.02
CA ASN A 56 -11.72 -9.99 5.30
C ASN A 56 -10.99 -9.35 6.48
N SER A 57 -11.71 -9.19 7.60
CA SER A 57 -11.19 -8.59 8.83
C SER A 57 -10.16 -9.46 9.55
N GLU A 58 -10.10 -10.76 9.27
CA GLU A 58 -9.11 -11.67 9.86
C GLU A 58 -7.73 -11.41 9.27
N ASP A 59 -7.63 -11.25 7.94
CA ASP A 59 -6.38 -10.88 7.27
C ASP A 59 -5.87 -9.50 7.74
N LEU A 60 -6.77 -8.54 7.91
CA LEU A 60 -6.41 -7.22 8.48
C LEU A 60 -5.92 -7.32 9.92
N ARG A 61 -6.49 -8.23 10.71
CA ARG A 61 -6.03 -8.49 12.09
C ARG A 61 -4.62 -9.08 12.08
N HIS A 62 -4.34 -10.03 11.20
CA HIS A 62 -2.99 -10.57 11.02
C HIS A 62 -1.99 -9.48 10.59
N CYS A 63 -2.38 -8.59 9.67
CA CYS A 63 -1.53 -7.45 9.31
C CYS A 63 -1.20 -6.59 10.53
N LEU A 64 -2.20 -6.22 11.33
CA LEU A 64 -2.01 -5.42 12.54
C LEU A 64 -1.08 -6.12 13.54
N GLU A 65 -1.33 -7.42 13.82
CA GLU A 65 -0.55 -8.22 14.78
C GLU A 65 0.91 -8.40 14.37
N ARG A 66 1.14 -8.53 13.08
CA ARG A 66 2.47 -8.77 12.50
C ARG A 66 3.12 -7.50 11.95
N ARG A 67 2.56 -6.32 12.22
CA ARG A 67 3.05 -5.02 11.74
C ARG A 67 3.29 -4.98 10.23
N LEU A 68 2.32 -5.53 9.47
CA LEU A 68 2.26 -5.44 8.02
C LEU A 68 1.32 -4.29 7.64
N MET A 69 1.60 -3.59 6.55
CA MET A 69 0.76 -2.51 6.04
C MET A 69 -0.18 -3.06 4.97
N PRO A 70 -1.52 -3.01 5.14
CA PRO A 70 -2.45 -3.35 4.09
C PRO A 70 -2.59 -2.24 3.06
N THR A 71 -2.91 -2.63 1.83
CA THR A 71 -3.43 -1.73 0.80
C THR A 71 -4.95 -1.61 0.96
N LEU A 72 -5.44 -0.38 0.95
CA LEU A 72 -6.86 -0.05 0.91
C LEU A 72 -7.21 0.56 -0.44
N SER A 73 -8.44 0.33 -0.92
CA SER A 73 -8.95 0.81 -2.20
C SER A 73 -10.31 1.52 -2.06
N SER A 74 -10.92 1.48 -0.88
CA SER A 74 -12.24 2.06 -0.62
C SER A 74 -12.39 2.53 0.81
N LEU A 75 -13.42 3.35 1.06
CA LEU A 75 -13.79 3.77 2.41
C LEU A 75 -14.33 2.61 3.25
N ASP A 76 -15.00 1.63 2.64
CA ASP A 76 -15.50 0.44 3.35
C ASP A 76 -14.36 -0.43 3.87
N GLU A 77 -13.30 -0.63 3.08
CA GLU A 77 -12.08 -1.30 3.52
C GLU A 77 -11.39 -0.51 4.65
N ALA A 78 -11.36 0.83 4.55
CA ALA A 78 -10.80 1.67 5.59
C ALA A 78 -11.60 1.59 6.90
N ASN A 79 -12.93 1.61 6.83
CA ASN A 79 -13.79 1.43 8.00
C ASN A 79 -13.58 0.06 8.66
N THR A 80 -13.43 -0.99 7.84
CA THR A 80 -13.13 -2.34 8.35
C THR A 80 -11.76 -2.38 9.04
N ALA A 81 -10.74 -1.78 8.46
CA ALA A 81 -9.41 -1.69 9.06
C ALA A 81 -9.43 -0.88 10.37
N ALA A 82 -10.17 0.23 10.41
CA ALA A 82 -10.34 1.04 11.60
C ALA A 82 -11.06 0.28 12.72
N ALA A 83 -12.10 -0.51 12.39
CA ALA A 83 -12.80 -1.36 13.36
C ALA A 83 -11.88 -2.44 13.94
N VAL A 84 -11.02 -3.05 13.12
CA VAL A 84 -10.01 -4.02 13.56
C VAL A 84 -8.99 -3.36 14.51
N ALA A 85 -8.57 -2.14 14.20
CA ALA A 85 -7.58 -1.41 15.00
C ALA A 85 -8.15 -0.86 16.32
N ALA A 86 -9.44 -0.57 16.42
CA ALA A 86 -10.08 0.04 17.58
C ALA A 86 -9.91 -0.76 18.90
N GLY A 87 -9.68 -2.07 18.81
CA GLY A 87 -9.46 -2.95 19.98
C GLY A 87 -8.02 -2.98 20.51
N ARG A 88 -7.07 -2.24 19.90
CA ARG A 88 -5.62 -2.39 20.16
C ARG A 88 -4.94 -1.19 20.85
N GLY A 89 -5.70 -0.31 21.48
CA GLY A 89 -5.13 0.83 22.24
C GLY A 89 -4.91 2.08 21.37
N THR A 90 -3.82 2.81 21.63
CA THR A 90 -3.57 4.13 21.02
C THR A 90 -2.66 4.11 19.79
N GLU A 91 -2.09 2.96 19.45
CA GLU A 91 -1.22 2.83 18.27
C GLU A 91 -2.08 2.83 17.00
N ARG A 92 -1.80 3.75 16.09
CA ARG A 92 -2.50 3.85 14.81
C ARG A 92 -2.03 2.76 13.86
N PHE A 93 -2.97 2.20 13.10
CA PHE A 93 -2.67 1.16 12.11
C PHE A 93 -2.16 1.79 10.81
N PRO A 94 -0.88 1.58 10.42
CA PRO A 94 -0.35 2.13 9.19
C PRO A 94 -0.97 1.42 7.99
N VAL A 95 -1.51 2.20 7.06
CA VAL A 95 -2.17 1.73 5.84
C VAL A 95 -1.70 2.54 4.63
N GLN A 96 -1.79 1.97 3.43
CA GLN A 96 -1.62 2.71 2.18
C GLN A 96 -2.88 2.66 1.34
N LEU A 97 -3.17 3.75 0.65
CA LEU A 97 -4.27 3.84 -0.31
C LEU A 97 -3.74 3.63 -1.72
N LYS A 98 -4.39 2.73 -2.45
CA LYS A 98 -4.14 2.53 -3.87
C LYS A 98 -5.24 3.18 -4.70
N LEU A 99 -4.86 3.94 -5.73
CA LEU A 99 -5.75 4.51 -6.72
C LEU A 99 -5.60 3.79 -8.06
N ASP A 100 -6.71 3.54 -8.72
CA ASP A 100 -6.70 3.10 -10.10
C ASP A 100 -6.70 4.31 -11.03
N THR A 101 -5.56 4.56 -11.64
CA THR A 101 -5.39 5.63 -12.63
C THR A 101 -5.54 5.13 -14.06
N GLY A 102 -5.88 3.83 -14.25
CA GLY A 102 -6.11 3.24 -15.58
C GLY A 102 -5.64 1.81 -15.77
N MET A 103 -5.04 1.16 -14.75
CA MET A 103 -4.66 -0.24 -14.81
C MET A 103 -5.89 -1.17 -14.80
N ALA A 104 -7.03 -0.71 -14.28
CA ALA A 104 -8.33 -1.39 -14.21
C ALA A 104 -8.27 -2.77 -13.54
N ARG A 105 -7.52 -2.88 -12.42
CA ARG A 105 -7.35 -4.14 -11.70
C ARG A 105 -7.67 -4.04 -10.22
N LEU A 106 -7.12 -3.05 -9.54
CA LEU A 106 -7.25 -2.81 -8.10
C LEU A 106 -6.93 -1.35 -7.79
N GLY A 107 -7.72 -0.74 -6.93
CA GLY A 107 -7.57 0.65 -6.50
C GLY A 107 -8.92 1.37 -6.49
N GLY A 108 -9.04 2.40 -5.67
CA GLY A 108 -10.17 3.33 -5.70
C GLY A 108 -10.13 4.20 -6.94
N GLU A 109 -11.29 4.70 -7.36
CA GLU A 109 -11.41 5.62 -8.49
C GLU A 109 -10.59 6.88 -8.24
N TRP A 110 -9.68 7.21 -9.17
CA TRP A 110 -8.78 8.35 -8.99
C TRP A 110 -9.54 9.69 -8.89
N GLN A 111 -10.71 9.82 -9.53
CA GLN A 111 -11.55 11.01 -9.47
C GLN A 111 -12.05 11.32 -8.05
N GLU A 112 -12.23 10.29 -7.24
CA GLU A 112 -12.63 10.38 -5.82
C GLU A 112 -11.43 10.36 -4.87
N GLY A 113 -10.21 10.24 -5.42
CA GLY A 113 -8.98 9.99 -4.65
C GLY A 113 -8.73 11.00 -3.55
N ALA A 114 -8.87 12.30 -3.81
CA ALA A 114 -8.65 13.34 -2.81
C ALA A 114 -9.68 13.26 -1.65
N GLN A 115 -10.95 12.99 -1.95
CA GLN A 115 -11.98 12.79 -0.94
C GLN A 115 -11.73 11.53 -0.11
N LEU A 116 -11.31 10.45 -0.76
CA LEU A 116 -11.00 9.19 -0.09
C LEU A 116 -9.80 9.34 0.87
N VAL A 117 -8.75 10.05 0.46
CA VAL A 117 -7.61 10.41 1.33
C VAL A 117 -8.10 11.16 2.58
N GLN A 118 -8.93 12.19 2.41
CA GLN A 118 -9.46 12.99 3.52
C GLN A 118 -10.31 12.13 4.46
N SER A 119 -11.18 11.29 3.92
CA SER A 119 -12.05 10.40 4.70
C SER A 119 -11.24 9.39 5.51
N ILE A 120 -10.20 8.78 4.93
CA ILE A 120 -9.33 7.85 5.65
C ILE A 120 -8.52 8.57 6.74
N ARG A 121 -7.98 9.76 6.46
CA ARG A 121 -7.26 10.57 7.45
C ARG A 121 -8.13 11.00 8.64
N ALA A 122 -9.45 11.09 8.46
CA ALA A 122 -10.40 11.38 9.53
C ALA A 122 -10.65 10.20 10.47
N LEU A 123 -10.21 8.97 10.14
CA LEU A 123 -10.32 7.79 10.99
C LEU A 123 -9.14 7.75 11.99
N PRO A 124 -9.37 8.02 13.27
CA PRO A 124 -8.29 8.19 14.25
C PRO A 124 -7.49 6.89 14.51
N GLN A 125 -8.05 5.75 14.18
CA GLN A 125 -7.40 4.45 14.32
C GLN A 125 -6.37 4.16 13.22
N LEU A 126 -6.45 4.86 12.08
CA LEU A 126 -5.58 4.62 10.93
C LEU A 126 -4.50 5.68 10.79
N ASP A 127 -3.35 5.26 10.30
CA ASP A 127 -2.28 6.13 9.84
C ASP A 127 -2.08 5.94 8.34
N LEU A 128 -2.63 6.84 7.53
CA LEU A 128 -2.45 6.79 6.08
C LEU A 128 -1.04 7.28 5.74
N VAL A 129 -0.12 6.34 5.56
CA VAL A 129 1.32 6.62 5.35
C VAL A 129 1.70 6.70 3.87
N GLY A 130 0.84 6.30 2.95
CA GLY A 130 1.19 6.34 1.52
C GLY A 130 -0.02 6.32 0.59
N LEU A 131 0.21 6.86 -0.59
CA LEU A 131 -0.71 6.85 -1.72
C LEU A 131 0.05 6.39 -2.96
N TYR A 132 -0.49 5.43 -3.71
CA TYR A 132 0.17 4.91 -4.89
C TYR A 132 -0.80 4.46 -5.98
N SER A 133 -0.26 4.25 -7.18
CA SER A 133 -0.95 3.64 -8.30
C SER A 133 -0.03 2.62 -8.99
N HIS A 134 -0.53 1.99 -10.05
CA HIS A 134 0.22 1.06 -10.86
C HIS A 134 0.11 1.44 -12.33
N LEU A 135 1.25 1.58 -13.00
CA LEU A 135 1.31 1.93 -14.42
C LEU A 135 1.02 0.67 -15.26
N ALA A 136 0.16 0.82 -16.26
CA ALA A 136 -0.26 -0.30 -17.11
C ALA A 136 0.78 -0.68 -18.17
N CYS A 137 1.46 0.35 -18.72
CA CYS A 137 2.34 0.24 -19.90
C CYS A 137 3.71 0.89 -19.64
N ALA A 138 4.27 0.75 -18.42
CA ALA A 138 5.54 1.41 -18.08
C ALA A 138 6.76 0.83 -18.82
N ASP A 139 6.64 -0.37 -19.35
CA ASP A 139 7.61 -1.10 -20.15
C ASP A 139 7.52 -0.80 -21.67
N GLU A 140 6.52 0.00 -22.08
CA GLU A 140 6.31 0.42 -23.48
C GLU A 140 6.63 1.92 -23.62
N PRO A 141 7.88 2.31 -23.98
CA PRO A 141 8.31 3.72 -23.98
C PRO A 141 7.52 4.62 -24.95
N GLU A 142 6.97 4.06 -26.02
CA GLU A 142 6.18 4.78 -27.01
C GLU A 142 4.71 4.97 -26.61
N ASP A 143 4.24 4.24 -25.58
CA ASP A 143 2.86 4.35 -25.12
C ASP A 143 2.67 5.59 -24.24
N GLN A 144 1.77 6.48 -24.69
CA GLN A 144 1.44 7.71 -23.99
C GLN A 144 0.55 7.50 -22.76
N PHE A 145 0.03 6.29 -22.54
CA PHE A 145 -0.89 6.03 -21.44
C PHE A 145 -0.25 6.19 -20.06
N THR A 146 1.04 5.91 -19.94
CA THR A 146 1.81 6.21 -18.73
C THR A 146 1.71 7.69 -18.34
N HIS A 147 1.82 8.62 -19.31
CA HIS A 147 1.66 10.05 -19.05
C HIS A 147 0.25 10.41 -18.59
N VAL A 148 -0.76 9.78 -19.19
CA VAL A 148 -2.17 9.95 -18.76
C VAL A 148 -2.36 9.51 -17.31
N GLN A 149 -1.81 8.35 -16.93
CA GLN A 149 -1.88 7.86 -15.55
C GLN A 149 -1.15 8.78 -14.56
N LEU A 150 0.03 9.30 -14.93
CA LEU A 150 0.77 10.26 -14.12
C LEU A 150 0.00 11.59 -13.94
N GLN A 151 -0.65 12.10 -15.00
CA GLN A 151 -1.50 13.29 -14.91
C GLN A 151 -2.68 13.07 -13.97
N ARG A 152 -3.38 11.93 -14.08
CA ARG A 152 -4.49 11.56 -13.19
C ARG A 152 -4.03 11.48 -11.73
N PHE A 153 -2.91 10.84 -11.47
CA PHE A 153 -2.33 10.76 -10.13
C PHE A 153 -1.91 12.14 -9.60
N GLY A 154 -1.24 12.93 -10.43
CA GLY A 154 -0.84 14.30 -10.09
C GLY A 154 -2.02 15.20 -9.73
N SER A 155 -3.14 15.11 -10.48
CA SER A 155 -4.35 15.89 -10.18
C SER A 155 -4.96 15.54 -8.81
N VAL A 156 -4.85 14.29 -8.36
CA VAL A 156 -5.27 13.91 -7.01
C VAL A 156 -4.39 14.58 -5.96
N ILE A 157 -3.08 14.56 -6.14
CA ILE A 157 -2.13 15.20 -5.21
C ILE A 157 -2.37 16.71 -5.14
N GLU A 158 -2.58 17.37 -6.27
CA GLU A 158 -2.86 18.82 -6.36
C GLU A 158 -4.19 19.20 -5.67
N ALA A 159 -5.18 18.30 -5.69
CA ALA A 159 -6.46 18.51 -5.03
C ALA A 159 -6.41 18.32 -3.50
N LEU A 160 -5.31 17.76 -2.95
CA LEU A 160 -5.14 17.64 -1.51
C LEU A 160 -4.73 18.98 -0.90
N PRO A 161 -5.36 19.41 0.23
CA PRO A 161 -5.10 20.71 0.86
C PRO A 161 -3.62 20.95 1.22
N ASP A 162 -2.89 19.89 1.51
CA ASP A 162 -1.48 19.91 1.90
C ASP A 162 -0.52 19.42 0.80
N GLY A 163 -1.02 19.24 -0.43
CA GLY A 163 -0.25 18.69 -1.54
C GLY A 163 0.25 17.27 -1.28
N GLY A 164 -0.48 16.48 -0.48
CA GLY A 164 -0.09 15.11 -0.13
C GLY A 164 1.07 15.03 0.87
N ARG A 165 1.36 16.08 1.62
CA ARG A 165 2.45 16.11 2.59
C ARG A 165 2.32 14.95 3.61
N GLY A 166 3.42 14.23 3.84
CA GLY A 166 3.47 13.06 4.73
C GLY A 166 3.01 11.75 4.10
N LEU A 167 2.60 11.75 2.82
CA LEU A 167 2.36 10.52 2.05
C LEU A 167 3.62 10.14 1.26
N CYS A 168 4.00 8.85 1.32
CA CYS A 168 5.13 8.28 0.55
C CYS A 168 4.67 7.76 -0.79
#